data_9498ebcfefce2b8539d32ccb96952a40
#
_entry.id   9498ebcfefce2b8539d32ccb96952a40
#
_cell.length_a   1.000
_cell.length_b   1.000
_cell.length_c   1.000
_cell.angle_alpha   90.00
_cell.angle_beta   90.00
_cell.angle_gamma   90.00
#
_symmetry.space_group_name_H-M   'P 1'
#
loop_
_entity.id
_entity.type
_entity.pdbx_description
1 polymer ?
#
loop_
_entity_poly.entity_id
_entity_poly.type
_entity_poly.pdbx_seq_one_letter_code
_entity_poly.pdbx_strand_id
1 'polypeptide(L)'
;MIKLNLNNLIGSFKSQLMEHYVKYQILAPVALLLSLATSVYAEESTQWHYTMGIHDFIVEQENSHTFGANGNIIIEHTTASDIYLSAVLDMFIDIDRDKLDPDHIPMWFKSEYAAIGELYRFSPQLSLGWQVDLQGKRNTVSSVEKQAKFFPGLTANYQGQQTQAQLKAGAGYYFLEIDDDVPRTRGYDRGDFGNSDFAYTVMGSVGVDLTPKLKVNLAAQTWNDGDQWLENQYRFSMSYDTDYWEKGSQWLLYVEHTEYNLDHYAKESVHSPNYLPILPWDNDTLVRFSLVVPW
;
A
#
# COMPACT_ATOMS: atom_id res chain seq x y z
N MET A 1 -42.48 -32.61 -1.54
CA MET A 1 -42.25 -31.39 -0.74
C MET A 1 -40.78 -31.09 -0.73
N ILE A 2 -40.31 -30.21 -1.65
CA ILE A 2 -38.88 -29.90 -1.83
C ILE A 2 -38.62 -28.72 -0.89
N LYS A 3 -37.85 -28.96 0.19
CA LYS A 3 -37.30 -27.87 1.03
C LYS A 3 -36.12 -27.24 0.29
N LEU A 4 -36.35 -26.10 -0.32
CA LEU A 4 -35.27 -25.23 -0.81
C LEU A 4 -34.49 -24.70 0.39
N ASN A 5 -33.21 -25.03 0.43
CA ASN A 5 -32.30 -24.59 1.48
C ASN A 5 -31.83 -23.17 1.17
N LEU A 6 -32.52 -22.17 1.73
CA LEU A 6 -32.27 -20.74 1.51
C LEU A 6 -30.86 -20.31 1.89
N ASN A 7 -30.20 -20.99 2.83
CA ASN A 7 -28.84 -20.68 3.28
C ASN A 7 -27.77 -20.95 2.21
N ASN A 8 -27.96 -21.97 1.36
CA ASN A 8 -27.05 -22.25 0.26
C ASN A 8 -27.22 -21.24 -0.88
N LEU A 9 -28.39 -20.66 -1.07
CA LEU A 9 -28.61 -19.62 -2.08
C LEU A 9 -27.99 -18.30 -1.67
N ILE A 10 -28.08 -17.94 -0.39
CA ILE A 10 -27.49 -16.69 0.16
C ILE A 10 -25.97 -16.78 0.19
N GLY A 11 -25.40 -17.94 0.50
CA GLY A 11 -23.95 -18.18 0.46
C GLY A 11 -23.38 -18.05 -0.96
N SER A 12 -24.05 -18.66 -1.96
CA SER A 12 -23.64 -18.55 -3.36
C SER A 12 -23.77 -17.14 -3.92
N PHE A 13 -24.79 -16.39 -3.52
CA PHE A 13 -24.99 -14.99 -3.94
C PHE A 13 -23.94 -14.06 -3.32
N LYS A 14 -23.55 -14.29 -2.06
CA LYS A 14 -22.47 -13.55 -1.41
C LYS A 14 -21.10 -13.79 -2.07
N SER A 15 -20.79 -15.04 -2.42
CA SER A 15 -19.51 -15.36 -3.06
C SER A 15 -19.43 -14.79 -4.48
N GLN A 16 -20.51 -14.86 -5.27
CA GLN A 16 -20.55 -14.25 -6.61
C GLN A 16 -20.51 -12.71 -6.56
N LEU A 17 -21.17 -12.07 -5.61
CA LEU A 17 -21.06 -10.62 -5.41
C LEU A 17 -19.64 -10.19 -5.01
N MET A 18 -18.97 -10.95 -4.15
CA MET A 18 -17.59 -10.67 -3.76
C MET A 18 -16.60 -10.87 -4.93
N GLU A 19 -16.77 -11.92 -5.73
CA GLU A 19 -15.92 -12.14 -6.91
C GLU A 19 -16.09 -11.05 -7.99
N HIS A 20 -17.30 -10.55 -8.18
CA HIS A 20 -17.54 -9.38 -9.03
C HIS A 20 -17.03 -8.09 -8.40
N TYR A 21 -17.13 -7.91 -7.08
CA TYR A 21 -16.67 -6.71 -6.39
C TYR A 21 -15.15 -6.51 -6.52
N VAL A 22 -14.37 -7.58 -6.38
CA VAL A 22 -12.89 -7.54 -6.52
C VAL A 22 -12.45 -7.21 -7.95
N LYS A 23 -13.15 -7.72 -8.98
CA LYS A 23 -12.85 -7.38 -10.39
C LYS A 23 -13.12 -5.90 -10.73
N TYR A 24 -14.10 -5.28 -10.10
CA TYR A 24 -14.42 -3.86 -10.32
C TYR A 24 -13.62 -2.91 -9.43
N GLN A 25 -13.05 -3.37 -8.32
CA GLN A 25 -12.25 -2.53 -7.42
C GLN A 25 -10.92 -2.06 -8.04
N ILE A 26 -10.37 -2.81 -8.99
CA ILE A 26 -9.15 -2.40 -9.71
C ILE A 26 -9.50 -1.50 -10.91
N LEU A 27 -10.64 -1.73 -11.56
CA LEU A 27 -11.05 -0.99 -12.76
C LEU A 27 -11.77 0.33 -12.44
N ALA A 28 -12.53 0.41 -11.36
CA ALA A 28 -13.28 1.60 -11.00
C ALA A 28 -12.39 2.82 -10.65
N PRO A 29 -11.33 2.69 -9.82
CA PRO A 29 -10.43 3.81 -9.56
C PRO A 29 -9.62 4.22 -10.79
N VAL A 30 -9.22 3.27 -11.65
CA VAL A 30 -8.54 3.59 -12.91
C VAL A 30 -9.49 4.33 -13.88
N ALA A 31 -10.75 3.91 -13.98
CA ALA A 31 -11.76 4.60 -14.78
C ALA A 31 -12.12 5.97 -14.21
N LEU A 32 -12.13 6.13 -12.88
CA LEU A 32 -12.35 7.42 -12.22
C LEU A 32 -11.19 8.38 -12.47
N LEU A 33 -9.95 7.90 -12.41
CA LEU A 33 -8.76 8.69 -12.71
C LEU A 33 -8.69 9.09 -14.19
N LEU A 34 -9.06 8.19 -15.11
CA LEU A 34 -9.16 8.49 -16.54
C LEU A 34 -10.29 9.48 -16.85
N SER A 35 -11.40 9.45 -16.10
CA SER A 35 -12.49 10.42 -16.27
C SER A 35 -12.16 11.79 -15.68
N LEU A 36 -11.33 11.88 -14.65
CA LEU A 36 -10.81 13.13 -14.12
C LEU A 36 -9.81 13.81 -15.07
N ALA A 37 -9.11 13.04 -15.89
CA ALA A 37 -8.17 13.57 -16.88
C ALA A 37 -8.85 14.27 -18.10
N THR A 38 -10.18 14.17 -18.25
CA THR A 38 -10.90 14.72 -19.42
C THR A 38 -11.66 16.03 -19.16
N SER A 39 -11.64 16.58 -17.94
CA SER A 39 -12.37 17.81 -17.60
C SER A 39 -11.44 18.97 -17.20
N VAL A 40 -10.57 19.41 -18.14
CA VAL A 40 -9.60 20.46 -17.82
C VAL A 40 -9.91 21.75 -18.56
N TYR A 41 -10.38 22.77 -17.83
CA TYR A 41 -10.30 24.18 -18.18
C TYR A 41 -10.00 25.03 -16.94
N ALA A 42 -8.78 24.91 -16.38
CA ALA A 42 -8.11 25.87 -15.52
C ALA A 42 -6.60 25.53 -15.55
N GLU A 43 -5.71 26.40 -15.14
CA GLU A 43 -4.26 26.10 -15.03
C GLU A 43 -3.99 25.01 -13.98
N GLU A 44 -4.43 23.81 -14.28
CA GLU A 44 -4.26 22.63 -13.46
C GLU A 44 -2.95 21.97 -13.89
N SER A 45 -2.08 21.67 -12.97
CA SER A 45 -0.82 20.99 -13.28
C SER A 45 -0.98 19.49 -13.09
N THR A 46 -0.89 18.72 -14.16
CA THR A 46 -0.76 17.27 -14.08
C THR A 46 0.67 16.89 -14.42
N GLN A 47 1.30 16.11 -13.55
CA GLN A 47 2.64 15.60 -13.76
C GLN A 47 2.59 14.07 -13.78
N TRP A 48 3.35 13.50 -14.71
CA TRP A 48 3.51 12.06 -14.83
C TRP A 48 4.96 11.70 -14.61
N HIS A 49 5.19 10.64 -13.87
CA HIS A 49 6.52 10.08 -13.67
C HIS A 49 6.46 8.59 -13.92
N TYR A 50 7.50 8.07 -14.56
CA TYR A 50 7.71 6.64 -14.70
C TYR A 50 8.92 6.25 -13.88
N THR A 51 8.86 5.08 -13.26
CA THR A 51 10.03 4.50 -12.66
C THR A 51 10.33 3.15 -13.26
N MET A 52 11.62 2.84 -13.33
CA MET A 52 12.12 1.53 -13.68
C MET A 52 13.26 1.18 -12.72
N GLY A 53 13.28 -0.04 -12.25
CA GLY A 53 14.30 -0.46 -11.30
C GLY A 53 14.31 -1.93 -11.02
N ILE A 54 15.05 -2.26 -9.98
CA ILE A 54 15.15 -3.59 -9.41
C ILE A 54 14.66 -3.58 -7.98
N HIS A 55 14.22 -4.73 -7.50
CA HIS A 55 13.80 -4.89 -6.12
C HIS A 55 14.31 -6.20 -5.52
N ASP A 56 14.36 -6.22 -4.20
CA ASP A 56 14.51 -7.40 -3.36
C ASP A 56 13.35 -7.41 -2.36
N PHE A 57 12.58 -8.48 -2.35
CA PHE A 57 11.51 -8.70 -1.40
C PHE A 57 11.96 -9.78 -0.41
N ILE A 58 12.00 -9.43 0.87
CA ILE A 58 12.61 -10.22 1.93
C ILE A 58 11.53 -10.63 2.92
N VAL A 59 11.44 -11.93 3.21
CA VAL A 59 10.68 -12.48 4.32
C VAL A 59 11.69 -13.00 5.35
N GLU A 60 11.88 -12.22 6.43
CA GLU A 60 13.02 -12.40 7.34
C GLU A 60 13.03 -13.76 8.06
N GLN A 61 11.87 -14.21 8.56
CA GLN A 61 11.77 -15.48 9.29
C GLN A 61 12.05 -16.69 8.42
N GLU A 62 11.90 -16.57 7.11
CA GLU A 62 12.26 -17.64 6.16
C GLU A 62 13.66 -17.47 5.59
N ASN A 63 14.33 -16.35 5.85
CA ASN A 63 15.56 -15.96 5.17
C ASN A 63 15.41 -16.04 3.63
N SER A 64 14.22 -15.68 3.15
CA SER A 64 13.86 -15.72 1.74
C SER A 64 14.10 -14.36 1.11
N HIS A 65 14.76 -14.36 -0.05
CA HIS A 65 15.03 -13.20 -0.87
C HIS A 65 14.47 -13.43 -2.27
N THR A 66 13.59 -12.55 -2.69
CA THR A 66 13.00 -12.59 -4.04
C THR A 66 13.43 -11.36 -4.82
N PHE A 67 14.37 -11.56 -5.72
CA PHE A 67 14.86 -10.49 -6.59
C PHE A 67 13.99 -10.36 -7.83
N GLY A 68 13.84 -9.13 -8.32
CA GLY A 68 13.10 -8.89 -9.52
C GLY A 68 13.29 -7.50 -10.12
N ALA A 69 12.50 -7.23 -11.15
CA ALA A 69 12.39 -5.93 -11.77
C ALA A 69 11.07 -5.26 -11.32
N ASN A 70 11.11 -3.95 -11.14
CA ASN A 70 9.92 -3.17 -10.82
C ASN A 70 9.76 -1.99 -11.77
N GLY A 71 8.52 -1.61 -11.98
CA GLY A 71 8.16 -0.38 -12.65
C GLY A 71 6.95 0.25 -11.98
N ASN A 72 6.84 1.57 -12.01
CA ASN A 72 5.63 2.23 -11.59
C ASN A 72 5.26 3.41 -12.47
N ILE A 73 4.00 3.81 -12.35
CA ILE A 73 3.45 5.03 -12.90
C ILE A 73 3.00 5.87 -11.71
N ILE A 74 3.47 7.11 -11.66
CA ILE A 74 3.06 8.11 -10.67
C ILE A 74 2.34 9.23 -11.43
N ILE A 75 1.14 9.56 -10.99
CA ILE A 75 0.33 10.66 -11.50
C ILE A 75 0.08 11.61 -10.33
N GLU A 76 0.47 12.86 -10.51
CA GLU A 76 0.23 13.93 -9.55
C GLU A 76 -0.58 15.02 -10.22
N HIS A 77 -1.61 15.49 -9.55
CA HIS A 77 -2.50 16.52 -10.07
C HIS A 77 -2.89 17.50 -8.97
N THR A 78 -2.73 18.77 -9.24
CA THR A 78 -3.25 19.82 -8.36
C THR A 78 -4.43 20.50 -9.03
N THR A 79 -5.58 20.45 -8.36
CA THR A 79 -6.82 21.05 -8.86
C THR A 79 -6.80 22.58 -8.69
N ALA A 80 -7.68 23.27 -9.39
CA ALA A 80 -7.91 24.72 -9.24
C ALA A 80 -8.31 25.15 -7.81
N SER A 81 -8.75 24.19 -6.97
CA SER A 81 -9.10 24.43 -5.56
C SER A 81 -7.97 24.05 -4.60
N ASP A 82 -6.73 23.95 -5.09
CA ASP A 82 -5.54 23.56 -4.31
C ASP A 82 -5.66 22.18 -3.63
N ILE A 83 -6.46 21.28 -4.20
CA ILE A 83 -6.49 19.89 -3.76
C ILE A 83 -5.42 19.13 -4.54
N TYR A 84 -4.49 18.53 -3.83
CA TYR A 84 -3.48 17.65 -4.41
C TYR A 84 -4.01 16.22 -4.46
N LEU A 85 -3.94 15.63 -5.65
CA LEU A 85 -4.30 14.24 -5.93
C LEU A 85 -3.05 13.49 -6.38
N SER A 86 -2.84 12.31 -5.83
CA SER A 86 -1.78 11.42 -6.30
C SER A 86 -2.29 10.01 -6.53
N ALA A 87 -1.72 9.35 -7.52
CA ALA A 87 -1.94 7.94 -7.81
C ALA A 87 -0.60 7.29 -8.14
N VAL A 88 -0.30 6.20 -7.46
CA VAL A 88 0.89 5.38 -7.71
C VAL A 88 0.40 3.96 -8.02
N LEU A 89 0.85 3.42 -9.13
CA LEU A 89 0.63 2.03 -9.51
C LEU A 89 1.98 1.35 -9.69
N ASP A 90 2.33 0.51 -8.76
CA ASP A 90 3.54 -0.31 -8.78
C ASP A 90 3.25 -1.69 -9.39
N MET A 91 4.15 -2.15 -10.22
CA MET A 91 4.19 -3.50 -10.76
C MET A 91 5.56 -4.11 -10.48
N PHE A 92 5.56 -5.35 -10.00
CA PHE A 92 6.74 -6.11 -9.68
C PHE A 92 6.72 -7.41 -10.47
N ILE A 93 7.88 -7.80 -10.97
CA ILE A 93 8.11 -9.08 -11.66
C ILE A 93 9.28 -9.75 -10.95
N ASP A 94 8.97 -10.81 -10.21
CA ASP A 94 9.97 -11.56 -9.46
C ASP A 94 10.70 -12.52 -10.39
N ILE A 95 12.01 -12.66 -10.18
CA ILE A 95 12.84 -13.63 -10.87
C ILE A 95 13.08 -14.77 -9.88
N ASP A 96 12.25 -15.81 -9.98
CA ASP A 96 12.41 -16.99 -9.14
C ASP A 96 13.69 -17.72 -9.52
N ARG A 97 14.43 -18.19 -8.50
CA ARG A 97 15.74 -18.83 -8.68
C ARG A 97 15.67 -20.13 -9.47
N ASP A 98 14.54 -20.83 -9.46
CA ASP A 98 14.48 -22.18 -10.00
C ASP A 98 14.00 -22.27 -11.45
N LYS A 99 13.16 -21.44 -11.93
CA LYS A 99 12.76 -21.31 -13.36
C LYS A 99 11.85 -20.08 -13.54
N LEU A 100 12.20 -19.21 -14.48
CA LEU A 100 11.17 -18.38 -15.14
C LEU A 100 10.23 -19.34 -15.88
N ASP A 101 9.10 -19.64 -15.28
CA ASP A 101 8.02 -20.34 -15.95
C ASP A 101 7.21 -19.30 -16.76
N PRO A 102 7.24 -19.36 -18.11
CA PRO A 102 6.48 -18.42 -18.93
C PRO A 102 4.97 -18.48 -18.69
N ASP A 103 4.48 -19.60 -18.16
CA ASP A 103 3.05 -19.81 -17.86
C ASP A 103 2.66 -19.27 -16.47
N HIS A 104 3.66 -19.00 -15.60
CA HIS A 104 3.46 -18.50 -14.23
C HIS A 104 4.49 -17.41 -13.90
N ILE A 105 4.45 -16.29 -14.62
CA ILE A 105 5.29 -15.16 -14.29
C ILE A 105 4.84 -14.61 -12.93
N PRO A 106 5.68 -14.66 -11.89
CA PRO A 106 5.34 -14.14 -10.59
C PRO A 106 5.27 -12.63 -10.66
N MET A 107 4.05 -12.10 -10.77
CA MET A 107 3.77 -10.69 -10.82
C MET A 107 2.90 -10.29 -9.66
N TRP A 108 3.24 -9.18 -9.02
CA TRP A 108 2.41 -8.61 -7.99
C TRP A 108 2.31 -7.09 -8.15
N PHE A 109 1.33 -6.51 -7.48
CA PHE A 109 0.93 -5.13 -7.66
C PHE A 109 0.69 -4.45 -6.32
N LYS A 110 1.05 -3.17 -6.29
CA LYS A 110 0.70 -2.26 -5.20
C LYS A 110 0.13 -0.98 -5.80
N SER A 111 -0.89 -0.42 -5.17
CA SER A 111 -1.47 0.85 -5.60
C SER A 111 -1.69 1.75 -4.40
N GLU A 112 -1.38 3.02 -4.54
CA GLU A 112 -1.62 4.04 -3.52
C GLU A 112 -2.27 5.25 -4.20
N TYR A 113 -3.34 5.74 -3.58
CA TYR A 113 -4.04 6.94 -4.03
C TYR A 113 -4.20 7.85 -2.83
N ALA A 114 -3.97 9.14 -3.03
CA ALA A 114 -4.20 10.13 -2.00
C ALA A 114 -4.92 11.36 -2.57
N ALA A 115 -5.81 11.93 -1.75
CA ALA A 115 -6.36 13.25 -1.96
C ALA A 115 -6.06 14.08 -0.71
N ILE A 116 -5.43 15.23 -0.88
CA ILE A 116 -4.93 16.07 0.22
C ILE A 116 -5.41 17.49 0.01
N GLY A 117 -5.94 18.10 1.05
CA GLY A 117 -6.37 19.51 1.04
C GLY A 117 -6.03 20.23 2.33
N GLU A 118 -5.82 21.53 2.23
CA GLU A 118 -5.61 22.39 3.40
C GLU A 118 -6.95 22.82 3.99
N LEU A 119 -7.08 22.78 5.32
CA LEU A 119 -8.23 23.31 6.06
C LEU A 119 -7.93 24.66 6.66
N TYR A 120 -6.75 24.83 7.24
CA TYR A 120 -6.37 26.05 7.92
C TYR A 120 -4.85 26.19 8.00
N ARG A 121 -4.36 27.43 7.79
CA ARG A 121 -2.93 27.76 7.89
C ARG A 121 -2.68 28.66 9.10
N PHE A 122 -1.96 28.14 10.08
CA PHE A 122 -1.59 28.86 11.31
C PHE A 122 -0.43 29.83 11.07
N SER A 123 0.52 29.43 10.23
CA SER A 123 1.69 30.22 9.85
C SER A 123 2.17 29.79 8.45
N PRO A 124 3.13 30.48 7.83
CA PRO A 124 3.73 30.01 6.57
C PRO A 124 4.29 28.60 6.63
N GLN A 125 4.65 28.12 7.82
CA GLN A 125 5.27 26.81 8.03
C GLN A 125 4.31 25.76 8.58
N LEU A 126 3.19 26.13 9.21
CA LEU A 126 2.32 25.18 9.92
C LEU A 126 0.88 25.27 9.41
N SER A 127 0.35 24.16 8.94
CA SER A 127 -1.03 24.04 8.49
C SER A 127 -1.72 22.80 9.03
N LEU A 128 -3.04 22.85 9.10
CA LEU A 128 -3.95 21.74 9.32
C LEU A 128 -4.59 21.39 7.98
N GLY A 129 -4.68 20.13 7.68
CA GLY A 129 -5.28 19.63 6.44
C GLY A 129 -6.16 18.40 6.65
N TRP A 130 -6.67 17.91 5.56
CA TRP A 130 -7.31 16.60 5.47
C TRP A 130 -6.61 15.75 4.42
N GLN A 131 -6.68 14.45 4.59
CA GLN A 131 -6.14 13.50 3.63
C GLN A 131 -7.03 12.27 3.58
N VAL A 132 -7.28 11.79 2.39
CA VAL A 132 -7.94 10.50 2.14
C VAL A 132 -6.96 9.61 1.44
N ASP A 133 -6.66 8.45 2.01
CA ASP A 133 -5.81 7.43 1.39
C ASP A 133 -6.65 6.22 0.98
N LEU A 134 -6.33 5.69 -0.19
CA LEU A 134 -6.77 4.39 -0.63
C LEU A 134 -5.53 3.60 -1.05
N GLN A 135 -5.33 2.44 -0.46
CA GLN A 135 -4.20 1.55 -0.75
C GLN A 135 -4.71 0.17 -1.12
N GLY A 136 -4.04 -0.47 -2.05
CA GLY A 136 -4.27 -1.84 -2.45
C GLY A 136 -2.95 -2.59 -2.68
N LYS A 137 -2.91 -3.85 -2.27
CA LYS A 137 -1.78 -4.76 -2.50
C LYS A 137 -2.32 -6.11 -2.91
N ARG A 138 -1.68 -6.72 -3.88
CA ARG A 138 -1.78 -8.14 -4.17
C ARG A 138 -0.39 -8.68 -4.38
N ASN A 139 0.07 -9.54 -3.47
CA ASN A 139 1.42 -10.09 -3.47
C ASN A 139 1.34 -11.58 -3.13
N THR A 140 1.89 -12.43 -3.97
CA THR A 140 1.88 -13.89 -3.82
C THR A 140 3.12 -14.44 -3.11
N VAL A 141 4.07 -13.57 -2.75
CA VAL A 141 5.31 -13.93 -2.01
C VAL A 141 5.29 -13.41 -0.55
N SER A 142 4.32 -12.58 -0.19
CA SER A 142 4.11 -12.09 1.17
C SER A 142 3.19 -13.00 1.95
N SER A 143 3.33 -13.04 3.28
CA SER A 143 2.32 -13.64 4.18
C SER A 143 0.92 -13.04 3.97
N VAL A 144 0.85 -11.80 3.52
CA VAL A 144 -0.39 -11.11 3.19
C VAL A 144 -0.56 -11.02 1.69
N GLU A 145 -1.45 -11.87 1.16
CA GLU A 145 -1.70 -11.95 -0.28
C GLU A 145 -2.47 -10.73 -0.79
N LYS A 146 -3.50 -10.28 -0.06
CA LYS A 146 -4.34 -9.17 -0.50
C LYS A 146 -4.56 -8.18 0.61
N GLN A 147 -4.54 -6.91 0.26
CA GLN A 147 -4.82 -5.80 1.14
C GLN A 147 -5.66 -4.74 0.45
N ALA A 148 -6.57 -4.11 1.21
CA ALA A 148 -7.25 -2.89 0.81
C ALA A 148 -7.44 -2.00 2.04
N LYS A 149 -7.08 -0.73 1.94
CA LYS A 149 -7.17 0.24 3.02
C LYS A 149 -7.79 1.53 2.51
N PHE A 150 -8.77 2.05 3.23
CA PHE A 150 -9.40 3.34 2.94
C PHE A 150 -9.48 4.17 4.22
N PHE A 151 -8.71 5.25 4.31
CA PHE A 151 -8.52 6.02 5.53
C PHE A 151 -8.59 7.54 5.28
N PRO A 152 -9.79 8.14 5.41
CA PRO A 152 -9.89 9.57 5.61
C PRO A 152 -9.31 9.98 6.97
N GLY A 153 -8.68 11.15 7.03
CA GLY A 153 -8.05 11.64 8.25
C GLY A 153 -7.74 13.13 8.23
N LEU A 154 -7.27 13.62 9.36
CA LEU A 154 -6.75 14.96 9.53
C LEU A 154 -5.23 14.92 9.54
N THR A 155 -4.61 15.98 9.01
CA THR A 155 -3.16 16.13 8.96
C THR A 155 -2.72 17.44 9.59
N ALA A 156 -1.60 17.39 10.33
CA ALA A 156 -0.84 18.57 10.71
C ALA A 156 0.46 18.56 9.92
N ASN A 157 0.72 19.63 9.17
CA ASN A 157 1.84 19.70 8.23
C ASN A 157 2.76 20.84 8.63
N TYR A 158 4.05 20.55 8.67
CA TYR A 158 5.10 21.53 8.87
C TYR A 158 6.00 21.59 7.63
N GLN A 159 6.25 22.80 7.12
CA GLN A 159 7.10 23.06 5.98
C GLN A 159 8.16 24.09 6.35
N GLY A 160 9.38 23.62 6.65
CA GLY A 160 10.56 24.46 6.85
C GLY A 160 11.30 24.72 5.53
N GLN A 161 12.50 25.30 5.61
CA GLN A 161 13.34 25.56 4.44
C GLN A 161 13.94 24.30 3.83
N GLN A 162 14.36 23.37 4.69
CA GLN A 162 15.01 22.10 4.29
C GLN A 162 14.35 20.89 4.96
N THR A 163 13.28 21.10 5.73
CA THR A 163 12.63 20.04 6.51
C THR A 163 11.15 20.14 6.32
N GLN A 164 10.53 19.02 6.08
CA GLN A 164 9.08 18.87 6.09
C GLN A 164 8.68 17.78 7.08
N ALA A 165 7.55 17.93 7.73
CA ALA A 165 7.02 16.91 8.61
C ALA A 165 5.49 16.87 8.50
N GLN A 166 4.93 15.68 8.64
CA GLN A 166 3.50 15.46 8.67
C GLN A 166 3.14 14.51 9.81
N LEU A 167 2.07 14.83 10.50
CA LEU A 167 1.37 13.91 11.38
C LEU A 167 -0.05 13.73 10.84
N LYS A 168 -0.49 12.50 10.69
CA LYS A 168 -1.84 12.13 10.24
C LYS A 168 -2.50 11.25 11.29
N ALA A 169 -3.79 11.48 11.54
CA ALA A 169 -4.65 10.56 12.27
C ALA A 169 -5.96 10.39 11.50
N GLY A 170 -6.40 9.16 11.35
CA GLY A 170 -7.57 8.83 10.56
C GLY A 170 -8.29 7.58 11.05
N ALA A 171 -9.48 7.35 10.52
CA ALA A 171 -10.28 6.17 10.78
C ALA A 171 -10.94 5.72 9.49
N GLY A 172 -11.07 4.41 9.29
CA GLY A 172 -11.58 3.90 8.03
C GLY A 172 -11.67 2.39 7.98
N TYR A 173 -11.54 1.87 6.80
CA TYR A 173 -11.71 0.46 6.51
C TYR A 173 -10.36 -0.19 6.24
N TYR A 174 -10.11 -1.31 6.89
CA TYR A 174 -8.93 -2.16 6.74
C TYR A 174 -9.37 -3.56 6.31
N PHE A 175 -8.81 -4.06 5.22
CA PHE A 175 -9.00 -5.42 4.75
C PHE A 175 -7.64 -6.08 4.53
N LEU A 176 -7.53 -7.34 4.97
CA LEU A 176 -6.37 -8.17 4.80
C LEU A 176 -6.80 -9.62 4.54
N GLU A 177 -6.17 -10.28 3.58
CA GLU A 177 -6.28 -11.72 3.31
C GLU A 177 -4.87 -12.29 3.29
N ILE A 178 -4.62 -13.29 4.12
CA ILE A 178 -3.33 -13.97 4.21
C ILE A 178 -3.21 -15.06 3.14
N ASP A 179 -1.97 -15.42 2.82
CA ASP A 179 -1.68 -16.59 1.98
C ASP A 179 -2.24 -17.86 2.62
N ASP A 180 -2.87 -18.73 1.83
CA ASP A 180 -3.61 -19.89 2.33
C ASP A 180 -2.88 -21.24 2.19
N ASP A 181 -1.71 -21.28 1.60
CA ASP A 181 -1.01 -22.54 1.34
C ASP A 181 -0.50 -23.20 2.63
N VAL A 182 0.20 -22.46 3.47
CA VAL A 182 0.70 -22.96 4.76
C VAL A 182 -0.40 -23.15 5.78
N PRO A 183 -1.33 -22.20 6.00
CA PRO A 183 -2.43 -22.39 6.92
C PRO A 183 -3.27 -23.62 6.63
N ARG A 184 -3.54 -23.95 5.36
CA ARG A 184 -4.27 -25.19 5.00
C ARG A 184 -3.60 -26.45 5.49
N THR A 185 -2.28 -26.52 5.43
CA THR A 185 -1.53 -27.68 5.96
C THR A 185 -1.64 -27.82 7.48
N ARG A 186 -2.02 -26.72 8.17
CA ARG A 186 -2.26 -26.65 9.61
C ARG A 186 -3.73 -26.80 10.00
N GLY A 187 -4.60 -27.13 9.05
CA GLY A 187 -6.02 -27.40 9.28
C GLY A 187 -6.90 -26.16 9.37
N TYR A 188 -6.48 -25.05 8.76
CA TYR A 188 -7.34 -23.87 8.58
C TYR A 188 -8.12 -23.97 7.27
N ASP A 189 -9.33 -23.41 7.26
CA ASP A 189 -10.17 -23.29 6.07
C ASP A 189 -9.96 -21.90 5.42
N ARG A 190 -10.20 -21.80 4.12
CA ARG A 190 -10.00 -20.54 3.39
C ARG A 190 -10.83 -19.37 3.94
N GLY A 191 -11.96 -19.64 4.57
CA GLY A 191 -12.79 -18.63 5.22
C GLY A 191 -12.15 -18.00 6.47
N ASP A 192 -11.11 -18.63 7.01
CA ASP A 192 -10.40 -18.15 8.20
C ASP A 192 -9.33 -17.06 7.84
N PHE A 193 -9.07 -16.81 6.56
CA PHE A 193 -7.92 -16.02 6.10
C PHE A 193 -8.21 -14.58 5.74
N GLY A 194 -9.46 -14.17 5.72
CA GLY A 194 -9.86 -12.81 5.42
C GLY A 194 -10.30 -12.07 6.67
N ASN A 195 -9.83 -10.86 6.84
CA ASN A 195 -10.32 -9.95 7.85
C ASN A 195 -10.71 -8.62 7.23
N SER A 196 -11.83 -8.06 7.69
CA SER A 196 -12.29 -6.76 7.23
C SER A 196 -12.91 -6.00 8.40
N ASP A 197 -12.19 -5.00 8.88
CA ASP A 197 -12.55 -4.26 10.08
C ASP A 197 -12.55 -2.76 9.87
N PHE A 198 -13.30 -2.07 10.72
CA PHE A 198 -13.10 -0.66 10.94
C PHE A 198 -11.85 -0.47 11.80
N ALA A 199 -10.96 0.39 11.35
CA ALA A 199 -9.70 0.62 12.04
C ALA A 199 -9.35 2.11 12.13
N TYR A 200 -8.44 2.43 13.02
CA TYR A 200 -7.80 3.73 13.18
C TYR A 200 -6.38 3.65 12.65
N THR A 201 -5.85 4.79 12.19
CA THR A 201 -4.46 4.89 11.76
C THR A 201 -3.82 6.16 12.29
N VAL A 202 -2.53 6.05 12.62
CA VAL A 202 -1.67 7.20 12.90
C VAL A 202 -0.42 7.05 12.06
N MET A 203 -0.02 8.12 11.38
CA MET A 203 1.20 8.20 10.58
C MET A 203 2.01 9.42 10.98
N GLY A 204 3.30 9.25 11.09
CA GLY A 204 4.28 10.32 11.19
C GLY A 204 5.27 10.24 10.04
N SER A 205 5.63 11.37 9.44
CA SER A 205 6.70 11.42 8.44
C SER A 205 7.56 12.67 8.60
N VAL A 206 8.83 12.53 8.21
CA VAL A 206 9.82 13.63 8.17
C VAL A 206 10.64 13.49 6.91
N GLY A 207 10.73 14.60 6.16
CA GLY A 207 11.60 14.74 5.00
C GLY A 207 12.65 15.81 5.25
N VAL A 208 13.86 15.58 4.74
CA VAL A 208 14.99 16.52 4.86
C VAL A 208 15.72 16.63 3.53
N ASP A 209 15.88 17.85 3.04
CA ASP A 209 16.76 18.18 1.92
C ASP A 209 18.19 18.32 2.44
N LEU A 210 18.99 17.23 2.41
CA LEU A 210 20.38 17.22 2.89
C LEU A 210 21.28 18.09 2.01
N THR A 211 21.01 18.13 0.73
CA THR A 211 21.62 19.01 -0.26
C THR A 211 20.56 19.42 -1.29
N PRO A 212 20.83 20.40 -2.18
CA PRO A 212 19.89 20.73 -3.27
C PRO A 212 19.53 19.56 -4.19
N LYS A 213 20.31 18.47 -4.17
CA LYS A 213 20.11 17.30 -5.02
C LYS A 213 19.75 16.02 -4.24
N LEU A 214 19.92 16.02 -2.92
CA LEU A 214 19.75 14.82 -2.09
C LEU A 214 18.66 15.04 -1.05
N LYS A 215 17.60 14.25 -1.15
CA LYS A 215 16.47 14.27 -0.21
C LYS A 215 16.36 12.93 0.48
N VAL A 216 15.99 12.96 1.75
CA VAL A 216 15.72 11.76 2.56
C VAL A 216 14.37 11.91 3.22
N ASN A 217 13.54 10.85 3.19
CA ASN A 217 12.28 10.81 3.91
C ASN A 217 12.22 9.55 4.78
N LEU A 218 11.60 9.72 5.95
CA LEU A 218 11.25 8.66 6.87
C LEU A 218 9.76 8.76 7.17
N ALA A 219 9.07 7.63 7.25
CA ALA A 219 7.69 7.57 7.69
C ALA A 219 7.46 6.30 8.51
N ALA A 220 6.55 6.41 9.48
CA ALA A 220 6.04 5.28 10.23
C ALA A 220 4.52 5.41 10.33
N GLN A 221 3.81 4.31 10.14
CA GLN A 221 2.36 4.26 10.19
C GLN A 221 1.90 3.00 10.92
N THR A 222 0.87 3.12 11.73
CA THR A 222 0.24 1.99 12.42
C THR A 222 -1.26 1.97 12.15
N TRP A 223 -1.83 0.78 12.15
CA TRP A 223 -3.27 0.54 12.10
C TRP A 223 -3.70 -0.30 13.30
N ASN A 224 -4.85 0.04 13.88
CA ASN A 224 -5.40 -0.59 15.08
C ASN A 224 -6.92 -0.64 14.98
N ASP A 225 -7.55 -1.75 15.36
CA ASP A 225 -9.00 -1.91 15.33
C ASP A 225 -9.73 -1.36 16.58
N GLY A 226 -8.94 -0.88 17.55
CA GLY A 226 -9.42 -0.40 18.86
C GLY A 226 -9.09 -1.36 20.00
N ASP A 227 -8.92 -2.64 19.72
CA ASP A 227 -8.56 -3.66 20.70
C ASP A 227 -7.09 -4.09 20.56
N GLN A 228 -6.60 -4.15 19.30
CA GLN A 228 -5.23 -4.60 19.01
C GLN A 228 -4.64 -3.88 17.78
N TRP A 229 -3.32 -3.88 17.68
CA TRP A 229 -2.66 -3.44 16.46
C TRP A 229 -2.88 -4.47 15.35
N LEU A 230 -3.00 -3.98 14.11
CA LEU A 230 -3.21 -4.81 12.91
C LEU A 230 -1.95 -4.86 12.06
N GLU A 231 -1.31 -3.70 11.90
CA GLU A 231 -0.14 -3.55 11.04
C GLU A 231 0.70 -2.36 11.47
N ASN A 232 2.02 -2.51 11.37
CA ASN A 232 2.98 -1.41 11.45
C ASN A 232 3.78 -1.36 10.16
N GLN A 233 3.97 -0.17 9.62
CA GLN A 233 4.74 0.04 8.40
C GLN A 233 5.77 1.14 8.61
N TYR A 234 7.01 0.86 8.22
CA TYR A 234 8.13 1.79 8.28
C TYR A 234 8.67 2.01 6.87
N ARG A 235 8.84 3.26 6.47
CA ARG A 235 9.31 3.62 5.14
C ARG A 235 10.54 4.50 5.25
N PHE A 236 11.51 4.20 4.43
CA PHE A 236 12.67 5.05 4.17
C PHE A 236 12.76 5.30 2.68
N SER A 237 13.00 6.54 2.28
CA SER A 237 13.36 6.83 0.90
C SER A 237 14.48 7.85 0.82
N MET A 238 15.34 7.68 -0.17
CA MET A 238 16.41 8.59 -0.52
C MET A 238 16.37 8.84 -2.02
N SER A 239 16.21 10.10 -2.42
CA SER A 239 16.23 10.50 -3.82
C SER A 239 17.41 11.42 -4.10
N TYR A 240 18.04 11.18 -5.25
CA TYR A 240 19.15 11.99 -5.74
C TYR A 240 18.84 12.52 -7.14
N ASP A 241 18.73 13.84 -7.26
CA ASP A 241 18.45 14.51 -8.53
C ASP A 241 19.64 14.32 -9.49
N THR A 242 19.36 13.82 -10.67
CA THR A 242 20.34 13.59 -11.73
C THR A 242 19.78 14.11 -13.05
N ASP A 243 20.64 14.76 -13.84
CA ASP A 243 20.27 15.16 -15.21
C ASP A 243 20.81 14.17 -16.25
N TYR A 244 21.18 12.97 -15.81
CA TYR A 244 21.88 12.01 -16.67
C TYR A 244 21.02 11.48 -17.82
N TRP A 245 19.72 11.25 -17.55
CA TRP A 245 18.80 10.71 -18.55
C TRP A 245 17.93 11.80 -19.15
N GLU A 246 17.26 12.56 -18.30
CA GLU A 246 16.44 13.71 -18.65
C GLU A 246 16.46 14.70 -17.50
N LYS A 247 16.21 15.97 -17.79
CA LYS A 247 16.17 17.01 -16.76
C LYS A 247 15.06 16.68 -15.75
N GLY A 248 15.42 16.62 -14.47
CA GLY A 248 14.51 16.26 -13.37
C GLY A 248 14.44 14.75 -13.11
N SER A 249 15.25 13.93 -13.77
CA SER A 249 15.38 12.51 -13.40
C SER A 249 16.03 12.34 -12.03
N GLN A 250 15.64 11.29 -11.32
CA GLN A 250 16.12 11.01 -9.96
C GLN A 250 16.46 9.53 -9.80
N TRP A 251 17.54 9.26 -9.07
CA TRP A 251 17.76 7.95 -8.49
C TRP A 251 16.99 7.85 -7.18
N LEU A 252 16.24 6.78 -7.00
CA LEU A 252 15.43 6.51 -5.82
C LEU A 252 15.86 5.18 -5.18
N LEU A 253 16.30 5.25 -3.92
CA LEU A 253 16.35 4.10 -3.02
C LEU A 253 15.12 4.16 -2.12
N TYR A 254 14.37 3.08 -2.04
CA TYR A 254 13.17 2.95 -1.21
C TYR A 254 13.23 1.65 -0.41
N VAL A 255 12.95 1.75 0.87
CA VAL A 255 12.84 0.59 1.77
C VAL A 255 11.52 0.71 2.51
N GLU A 256 10.75 -0.36 2.50
CA GLU A 256 9.50 -0.49 3.26
C GLU A 256 9.56 -1.78 4.06
N HIS A 257 9.43 -1.67 5.36
CA HIS A 257 9.30 -2.80 6.28
C HIS A 257 7.88 -2.80 6.84
N THR A 258 7.23 -3.96 6.80
CA THR A 258 5.86 -4.13 7.27
C THR A 258 5.79 -5.29 8.24
N GLU A 259 5.20 -5.06 9.40
CA GLU A 259 4.87 -6.04 10.42
C GLU A 259 3.36 -6.23 10.46
N TYR A 260 2.90 -7.47 10.50
CA TYR A 260 1.49 -7.82 10.56
C TYR A 260 1.17 -8.53 11.88
N ASN A 261 0.10 -8.14 12.55
CA ASN A 261 -0.41 -8.92 13.67
C ASN A 261 -1.32 -10.04 13.14
N LEU A 262 -0.77 -11.22 12.96
CA LEU A 262 -1.50 -12.39 12.48
C LEU A 262 -2.04 -13.27 13.61
N ASP A 263 -1.77 -12.96 14.87
CA ASP A 263 -2.14 -13.78 16.03
C ASP A 263 -3.64 -13.95 16.21
N HIS A 264 -4.43 -12.93 15.85
CA HIS A 264 -5.89 -13.01 15.97
C HIS A 264 -6.56 -13.94 14.93
N TYR A 265 -5.83 -14.37 13.89
CA TYR A 265 -6.29 -15.40 12.96
C TYR A 265 -6.02 -16.82 13.49
N ALA A 266 -5.20 -16.98 14.54
CA ALA A 266 -4.89 -18.28 15.11
C ALA A 266 -6.12 -18.86 15.81
N LYS A 267 -6.34 -20.18 15.65
CA LYS A 267 -7.43 -20.91 16.30
C LYS A 267 -7.30 -21.00 17.82
N GLU A 268 -6.08 -20.96 18.30
CA GLU A 268 -5.73 -21.03 19.71
C GLU A 268 -5.20 -19.68 20.20
N SER A 269 -5.54 -19.31 21.41
CA SER A 269 -4.97 -18.12 22.04
C SER A 269 -3.46 -18.22 22.14
N VAL A 270 -2.75 -17.11 21.95
CA VAL A 270 -1.29 -16.99 22.14
C VAL A 270 -0.79 -17.46 23.54
N HIS A 271 -1.68 -17.53 24.52
CA HIS A 271 -1.38 -18.04 25.87
C HIS A 271 -1.64 -19.54 26.02
N SER A 272 -2.17 -20.21 25.00
CA SER A 272 -2.38 -21.66 25.03
C SER A 272 -1.06 -22.40 24.87
N PRO A 273 -0.83 -23.50 25.64
CA PRO A 273 0.33 -24.34 25.44
C PRO A 273 0.36 -25.04 24.07
N ASN A 274 -0.77 -25.06 23.37
CA ASN A 274 -0.93 -25.64 22.02
C ASN A 274 -0.97 -24.56 20.93
N TYR A 275 -0.63 -23.32 21.26
CA TYR A 275 -0.62 -22.23 20.29
C TYR A 275 0.34 -22.55 19.13
N LEU A 276 -0.19 -22.43 17.93
CA LEU A 276 0.56 -22.44 16.69
C LEU A 276 0.16 -21.20 15.90
N PRO A 277 1.11 -20.33 15.57
CA PRO A 277 0.82 -19.19 14.70
C PRO A 277 0.24 -19.69 13.37
N ILE A 278 -0.68 -18.92 12.79
CA ILE A 278 -1.31 -19.28 11.52
C ILE A 278 -0.26 -19.34 10.40
N LEU A 279 0.67 -18.41 10.42
CA LEU A 279 1.88 -18.38 9.58
C LEU A 279 3.13 -18.27 10.47
N PRO A 280 4.25 -18.85 10.07
CA PRO A 280 5.51 -18.71 10.82
C PRO A 280 6.21 -17.36 10.57
N TRP A 281 5.76 -16.57 9.60
CA TRP A 281 6.30 -15.27 9.25
C TRP A 281 5.20 -14.23 9.26
N ASP A 282 5.45 -13.09 9.86
CA ASP A 282 4.52 -11.97 10.08
C ASP A 282 5.09 -10.61 9.65
N ASN A 283 6.24 -10.60 8.99
CA ASN A 283 6.83 -9.38 8.46
C ASN A 283 7.46 -9.58 7.10
N ASP A 284 7.55 -8.50 6.36
CA ASP A 284 8.24 -8.44 5.08
C ASP A 284 8.99 -7.10 4.91
N THR A 285 10.04 -7.12 4.08
CA THR A 285 10.83 -5.94 3.73
C THR A 285 11.00 -5.85 2.23
N LEU A 286 10.56 -4.75 1.65
CA LEU A 286 10.76 -4.41 0.24
C LEU A 286 11.87 -3.40 0.11
N VAL A 287 12.92 -3.73 -0.64
CA VAL A 287 13.99 -2.82 -1.03
C VAL A 287 13.91 -2.56 -2.52
N ARG A 288 13.89 -1.30 -2.95
CA ARG A 288 13.86 -0.90 -4.37
C ARG A 288 14.97 0.08 -4.67
N PHE A 289 15.60 -0.09 -5.83
CA PHE A 289 16.48 0.92 -6.42
C PHE A 289 15.99 1.20 -7.84
N SER A 290 15.61 2.45 -8.10
CA SER A 290 14.91 2.81 -9.32
C SER A 290 15.39 4.14 -9.89
N LEU A 291 15.25 4.30 -11.20
CA LEU A 291 15.34 5.58 -11.89
C LEU A 291 13.93 6.13 -12.07
N VAL A 292 13.68 7.33 -11.59
CA VAL A 292 12.45 8.10 -11.79
C VAL A 292 12.67 9.05 -12.96
N VAL A 293 11.78 9.05 -13.93
CA VAL A 293 11.84 9.90 -15.11
C VAL A 293 10.56 10.71 -15.20
N PRO A 294 10.58 12.03 -15.23
CA PRO A 294 9.42 12.87 -15.49
C PRO A 294 9.02 12.75 -16.96
N TRP A 295 7.73 12.94 -17.24
CA TRP A 295 7.17 12.95 -18.61
C TRP A 295 6.29 14.16 -18.85
#